data_9a9e8cfe5abd98f003269f065d221f65
#
_entry.id   9a9e8cfe5abd98f003269f065d221f65
#
_cell.length_a   1.000
_cell.length_b   1.000
_cell.length_c   1.000
_cell.angle_alpha   90.00
_cell.angle_beta   90.00
_cell.angle_gamma   90.00
#
_symmetry.space_group_name_H-M   'P 1'
#
loop_
_entity.id
_entity.type
_entity.pdbx_description
1 polymer ?
#
loop_
_entity_poly.entity_id
_entity_poly.type
_entity_poly.pdbx_seq_one_letter_code
_entity_poly.pdbx_strand_id
1 'polypeptide(L)'
;PVDVGAYKAPRDPSDPMLLFMVRTPVSPGLPERDQHRAGRYELLSTSFEDFETKIRDQLQRMLGGGGFDHKRDIMAITVNRWPHGYAYEFNPLFDDFSIPPDKRANVVGRQRFGRIAIANSDSGAAAYTDSAIDQAHRAVGELLSM
;
A
#
# COMPACT_ATOMS: atom_id res chain seq x y z
N PRO A 1 -10.28 5.37 1.75
CA PRO A 1 -10.08 6.59 2.54
C PRO A 1 -9.97 6.22 4.01
N VAL A 2 -8.85 6.55 4.62
CA VAL A 2 -8.66 6.32 6.05
C VAL A 2 -9.49 7.39 6.77
N ASP A 3 -10.44 6.98 7.60
CA ASP A 3 -11.11 7.90 8.50
C ASP A 3 -10.13 8.29 9.61
N VAL A 4 -9.63 9.51 9.55
CA VAL A 4 -8.71 10.05 10.55
C VAL A 4 -9.43 10.70 11.73
N GLY A 5 -10.74 10.54 11.84
CA GLY A 5 -11.53 11.02 12.97
C GLY A 5 -11.41 12.53 13.20
N ALA A 6 -10.84 12.92 14.33
CA ALA A 6 -10.67 14.33 14.72
C ALA A 6 -9.75 15.14 13.80
N TYR A 7 -8.96 14.48 12.94
CA TYR A 7 -8.08 15.15 11.98
C TYR A 7 -8.74 15.48 10.64
N LYS A 8 -10.08 15.43 10.57
CA LYS A 8 -10.83 16.00 9.44
C LYS A 8 -10.55 17.51 9.35
N ALA A 9 -10.92 18.10 8.20
CA ALA A 9 -10.71 19.52 7.98
C ALA A 9 -11.00 20.33 9.25
N PRO A 10 -10.05 21.13 9.74
CA PRO A 10 -10.22 21.86 10.97
C PRO A 10 -11.37 22.86 10.86
N ARG A 11 -12.07 23.09 11.96
CA ARG A 11 -13.11 24.13 12.02
C ARG A 11 -12.53 25.52 12.11
N ASP A 12 -11.36 25.62 12.73
CA ASP A 12 -10.58 26.85 12.85
C ASP A 12 -9.30 26.70 12.01
N PRO A 13 -8.92 27.71 11.20
CA PRO A 13 -7.68 27.69 10.43
C PRO A 13 -6.40 27.53 11.26
N SER A 14 -6.46 27.82 12.57
CA SER A 14 -5.34 27.62 13.50
C SER A 14 -5.22 26.20 14.05
N ASP A 15 -6.25 25.37 13.87
CA ASP A 15 -6.21 23.99 14.32
C ASP A 15 -5.23 23.17 13.47
N PRO A 16 -4.46 22.25 14.09
CA PRO A 16 -3.59 21.37 13.33
C PRO A 16 -4.38 20.42 12.46
N MET A 17 -3.85 20.16 11.28
CA MET A 17 -4.41 19.16 10.36
C MET A 17 -3.38 18.09 10.03
N LEU A 18 -3.86 16.90 9.67
CA LEU A 18 -3.03 15.80 9.18
C LEU A 18 -3.10 15.75 7.65
N LEU A 19 -1.94 15.81 7.01
CA LEU A 19 -1.81 15.64 5.57
C LEU A 19 -1.16 14.30 5.26
N PHE A 20 -1.84 13.47 4.48
CA PHE A 20 -1.28 12.25 3.94
C PHE A 20 -0.68 12.51 2.56
N MET A 21 0.61 12.24 2.43
CA MET A 21 1.30 12.23 1.14
C MET A 21 1.66 10.79 0.78
N VAL A 22 1.08 10.29 -0.30
CA VAL A 22 1.35 8.94 -0.78
C VAL A 22 2.35 9.01 -1.93
N ARG A 23 3.42 8.24 -1.82
CA ARG A 23 4.39 8.07 -2.89
C ARG A 23 4.55 6.59 -3.22
N THR A 24 4.33 6.26 -4.48
CA THR A 24 4.64 4.94 -5.02
C THR A 24 5.86 5.08 -5.94
N PRO A 25 7.06 4.73 -5.47
CA PRO A 25 8.24 4.82 -6.32
C PRO A 25 8.17 3.78 -7.43
N VAL A 26 8.39 4.24 -8.65
CA VAL A 26 8.46 3.41 -9.86
C VAL A 26 9.69 3.79 -10.66
N SER A 27 10.25 2.83 -11.39
CA SER A 27 11.40 3.04 -12.28
C SER A 27 10.97 2.76 -13.71
N PRO A 28 10.42 3.77 -14.44
CA PRO A 28 9.96 3.59 -15.81
C PRO A 28 11.07 3.03 -16.71
N GLY A 29 10.68 2.16 -17.66
CA GLY A 29 11.61 1.56 -18.63
C GLY A 29 12.21 0.21 -18.20
N LEU A 30 12.02 -0.19 -16.96
CA LEU A 30 12.33 -1.56 -16.53
C LEU A 30 11.13 -2.49 -16.76
N PRO A 31 11.36 -3.81 -16.89
CA PRO A 31 10.29 -4.79 -16.80
C PRO A 31 9.49 -4.63 -15.50
N GLU A 32 8.18 -4.86 -15.51
CA GLU A 32 7.27 -4.59 -14.39
C GLU A 32 7.78 -5.16 -13.05
N ARG A 33 8.20 -6.43 -13.06
CA ARG A 33 8.78 -7.08 -11.87
C ARG A 33 9.98 -6.32 -11.30
N ASP A 34 10.82 -5.77 -12.16
CA ASP A 34 12.03 -5.06 -11.75
C ASP A 34 11.72 -3.62 -11.34
N GLN A 35 10.66 -3.01 -11.88
CA GLN A 35 10.17 -1.71 -11.42
C GLN A 35 9.78 -1.77 -9.94
N HIS A 36 9.04 -2.79 -9.52
CA HIS A 36 8.64 -2.96 -8.12
C HIS A 36 9.83 -3.19 -7.19
N ARG A 37 10.82 -3.96 -7.64
CA ARG A 37 12.06 -4.19 -6.87
C ARG A 37 12.87 -2.91 -6.71
N ALA A 38 13.06 -2.17 -7.81
CA ALA A 38 13.79 -0.90 -7.80
C ALA A 38 13.06 0.14 -6.93
N GLY A 39 11.73 0.25 -7.07
CA GLY A 39 10.92 1.14 -6.25
C GLY A 39 10.98 0.81 -4.76
N ARG A 40 10.93 -0.47 -4.40
CA ARG A 40 11.10 -0.90 -3.00
C ARG A 40 12.49 -0.58 -2.47
N TYR A 41 13.53 -0.82 -3.26
CA TYR A 41 14.90 -0.47 -2.88
C TYR A 41 15.03 1.04 -2.65
N GLU A 42 14.53 1.86 -3.56
CA GLU A 42 14.50 3.32 -3.41
C GLU A 42 13.78 3.75 -2.12
N LEU A 43 12.58 3.19 -1.87
CA LEU A 43 11.80 3.51 -0.68
C LEU A 43 12.57 3.22 0.62
N LEU A 44 13.24 2.07 0.68
CA LEU A 44 13.93 1.62 1.89
C LEU A 44 15.30 2.29 2.08
N SER A 45 15.98 2.65 0.98
CA SER A 45 17.30 3.28 1.01
C SER A 45 17.27 4.80 1.13
N THR A 46 16.14 5.45 0.85
CA THR A 46 16.00 6.91 1.02
C THR A 46 16.04 7.28 2.51
N SER A 47 16.87 8.22 2.88
CA SER A 47 16.98 8.70 4.27
C SER A 47 15.72 9.45 4.74
N PHE A 48 15.55 9.61 6.04
CA PHE A 48 14.47 10.45 6.57
C PHE A 48 14.66 11.90 6.14
N GLU A 49 15.87 12.40 6.19
CA GLU A 49 16.25 13.77 5.83
C GLU A 49 15.91 14.07 4.35
N ASP A 50 16.12 13.09 3.47
CA ASP A 50 15.75 13.23 2.06
C ASP A 50 14.24 13.29 1.87
N PHE A 51 13.48 12.47 2.61
CA PHE A 51 12.02 12.56 2.61
C PHE A 51 11.54 13.90 3.16
N GLU A 52 12.06 14.31 4.31
CA GLU A 52 11.70 15.59 4.94
C GLU A 52 11.95 16.75 3.99
N THR A 53 13.14 16.82 3.38
CA THR A 53 13.49 17.86 2.43
C THR A 53 12.51 17.91 1.25
N LYS A 54 12.25 16.76 0.63
CA LYS A 54 11.33 16.67 -0.51
C LYS A 54 9.90 17.06 -0.14
N ILE A 55 9.42 16.67 1.04
CA ILE A 55 8.08 17.01 1.53
C ILE A 55 7.98 18.53 1.75
N ARG A 56 8.94 19.10 2.47
CA ARG A 56 8.98 20.54 2.76
C ARG A 56 9.05 21.37 1.48
N ASP A 57 9.90 21.00 0.54
CA ASP A 57 10.04 21.68 -0.74
C ASP A 57 8.76 21.60 -1.58
N GLN A 58 8.13 20.43 -1.62
CA GLN A 58 6.89 20.23 -2.37
C GLN A 58 5.76 21.07 -1.80
N LEU A 59 5.55 21.03 -0.48
CA LEU A 59 4.51 21.81 0.18
C LEU A 59 4.76 23.32 0.06
N GLN A 60 6.00 23.76 0.20
CA GLN A 60 6.36 25.16 0.01
C GLN A 60 6.04 25.67 -1.39
N ARG A 61 6.36 24.86 -2.42
CA ARG A 61 6.04 25.24 -3.82
C ARG A 61 4.55 25.27 -4.09
N MET A 62 3.79 24.36 -3.46
CA MET A 62 2.34 24.26 -3.71
C MET A 62 1.55 25.31 -2.92
N LEU A 63 1.93 25.59 -1.68
CA LEU A 63 1.13 26.36 -0.73
C LEU A 63 1.75 27.71 -0.36
N GLY A 64 3.03 27.93 -0.67
CA GLY A 64 3.75 29.14 -0.29
C GLY A 64 3.12 30.44 -0.83
N GLY A 65 2.51 30.39 -2.03
CA GLY A 65 1.77 31.52 -2.58
C GLY A 65 0.54 31.93 -1.75
N GLY A 66 0.02 31.04 -0.92
CA GLY A 66 -1.06 31.28 0.05
C GLY A 66 -0.57 31.66 1.45
N GLY A 67 0.73 31.91 1.63
CA GLY A 67 1.31 32.30 2.93
C GLY A 67 1.81 31.16 3.79
N PHE A 68 1.80 29.92 3.29
CA PHE A 68 2.37 28.77 3.97
C PHE A 68 3.90 28.89 4.05
N ASP A 69 4.46 28.60 5.23
CA ASP A 69 5.91 28.50 5.48
C ASP A 69 6.23 27.13 6.08
N HIS A 70 6.95 26.30 5.33
CA HIS A 70 7.27 24.94 5.74
C HIS A 70 8.07 24.81 7.04
N LYS A 71 8.75 25.89 7.47
CA LYS A 71 9.49 25.91 8.75
C LYS A 71 8.59 26.22 9.93
N ARG A 72 7.60 27.09 9.72
CA ARG A 72 6.65 27.53 10.74
C ARG A 72 5.47 26.55 10.86
N ASP A 73 4.92 26.11 9.73
CA ASP A 73 3.59 25.49 9.68
C ASP A 73 3.62 23.96 9.73
N ILE A 74 4.78 23.31 9.54
CA ILE A 74 4.94 21.88 9.71
C ILE A 74 5.44 21.56 11.12
N MET A 75 4.56 21.00 11.96
CA MET A 75 4.90 20.61 13.32
C MET A 75 5.71 19.32 13.39
N ALA A 76 5.35 18.33 12.59
CA ALA A 76 6.00 17.02 12.58
C ALA A 76 5.82 16.34 11.23
N ILE A 77 6.75 15.45 10.91
CA ILE A 77 6.69 14.57 9.74
C ILE A 77 6.94 13.14 10.21
N THR A 78 6.11 12.21 9.78
CA THR A 78 6.35 10.77 9.92
C THR A 78 6.46 10.14 8.55
N VAL A 79 7.35 9.18 8.39
CA VAL A 79 7.55 8.44 7.15
C VAL A 79 7.31 6.97 7.40
N ASN A 80 6.18 6.47 6.91
CA ASN A 80 5.85 5.05 6.94
C ASN A 80 6.33 4.40 5.63
N ARG A 81 7.30 3.50 5.75
CA ARG A 81 7.84 2.77 4.60
C ARG A 81 7.21 1.40 4.54
N TRP A 82 6.28 1.23 3.62
CA TRP A 82 5.65 -0.06 3.37
C TRP A 82 6.32 -0.72 2.16
N PRO A 83 7.23 -1.70 2.38
CA PRO A 83 7.95 -2.35 1.30
C PRO A 83 7.07 -3.27 0.46
N HIS A 84 5.93 -3.66 1.00
CA HIS A 84 4.86 -4.41 0.37
C HIS A 84 3.56 -3.69 0.70
N GLY A 85 2.87 -3.22 -0.31
CA GLY A 85 1.53 -2.67 -0.19
C GLY A 85 0.54 -3.61 -0.86
N TYR A 86 -0.68 -3.63 -0.41
CA TYR A 86 -1.84 -4.36 -0.92
C TYR A 86 -1.56 -5.78 -1.48
N ALA A 87 -2.50 -6.68 -1.30
CA ALA A 87 -2.54 -7.93 -2.05
C ALA A 87 -2.75 -7.63 -3.54
N TYR A 88 -2.18 -8.48 -4.41
CA TYR A 88 -2.42 -8.38 -5.84
C TYR A 88 -3.89 -8.63 -6.15
N GLU A 89 -4.48 -7.75 -6.93
CA GLU A 89 -5.83 -7.91 -7.48
C GLU A 89 -5.74 -8.17 -8.98
N PHE A 90 -6.64 -9.00 -9.49
CA PHE A 90 -6.72 -9.22 -10.92
C PHE A 90 -7.07 -7.92 -11.65
N ASN A 91 -6.26 -7.58 -12.64
CA ASN A 91 -6.41 -6.37 -13.43
C ASN A 91 -6.82 -6.72 -14.87
N PRO A 92 -8.02 -6.34 -15.35
CA PRO A 92 -8.48 -6.67 -16.68
C PRO A 92 -7.63 -6.11 -17.83
N LEU A 93 -6.72 -5.19 -17.55
CA LEU A 93 -5.83 -4.63 -18.57
C LEU A 93 -4.55 -5.47 -18.76
N PHE A 94 -4.15 -6.26 -17.77
CA PHE A 94 -2.85 -6.94 -17.77
C PHE A 94 -2.96 -8.44 -17.52
N ASP A 95 -4.03 -8.90 -16.88
CA ASP A 95 -4.20 -10.30 -16.53
C ASP A 95 -4.99 -11.07 -17.57
N ASP A 96 -4.57 -12.29 -17.84
CA ASP A 96 -5.26 -13.20 -18.73
C ASP A 96 -6.43 -13.89 -17.99
N PHE A 97 -7.64 -13.42 -18.24
CA PHE A 97 -8.86 -13.97 -17.68
C PHE A 97 -9.31 -15.30 -18.34
N SER A 98 -8.66 -15.72 -19.44
CA SER A 98 -8.92 -17.01 -20.06
C SER A 98 -8.32 -18.17 -19.25
N ILE A 99 -7.39 -17.87 -18.33
CA ILE A 99 -6.81 -18.88 -17.42
C ILE A 99 -7.93 -19.44 -16.53
N PRO A 100 -8.16 -20.76 -16.54
CA PRO A 100 -9.14 -21.40 -15.67
C PRO A 100 -8.93 -21.03 -14.21
N PRO A 101 -9.98 -20.83 -13.42
CA PRO A 101 -9.86 -20.39 -12.03
C PRO A 101 -8.93 -21.24 -11.16
N ASP A 102 -8.93 -22.56 -11.36
CA ASP A 102 -8.08 -23.52 -10.65
C ASP A 102 -6.59 -23.44 -11.04
N LYS A 103 -6.28 -22.79 -12.15
CA LYS A 103 -4.90 -22.57 -12.65
C LYS A 103 -4.35 -21.19 -12.34
N ARG A 104 -5.15 -20.32 -11.76
CA ARG A 104 -4.70 -18.97 -11.38
C ARG A 104 -3.64 -19.04 -10.27
N ALA A 105 -2.67 -18.14 -10.31
CA ALA A 105 -1.51 -18.14 -9.42
C ALA A 105 -1.87 -18.17 -7.93
N ASN A 106 -2.87 -17.38 -7.51
CA ASN A 106 -3.36 -17.37 -6.14
C ASN A 106 -3.99 -18.70 -5.71
N VAL A 107 -4.70 -19.40 -6.60
CA VAL A 107 -5.33 -20.69 -6.32
C VAL A 107 -4.28 -21.80 -6.26
N VAL A 108 -3.33 -21.78 -7.19
CA VAL A 108 -2.20 -22.73 -7.19
C VAL A 108 -1.33 -22.51 -5.95
N GLY A 109 -1.00 -21.23 -5.63
CA GLY A 109 -0.13 -20.88 -4.50
C GLY A 109 -0.74 -21.15 -3.13
N ARG A 110 -2.07 -21.14 -2.99
CA ARG A 110 -2.76 -21.40 -1.71
C ARG A 110 -3.09 -22.87 -1.46
N GLN A 111 -2.75 -23.76 -2.39
CA GLN A 111 -3.03 -25.19 -2.23
C GLN A 111 -2.38 -25.72 -0.95
N ARG A 112 -3.14 -26.52 -0.21
CA ARG A 112 -2.69 -27.13 1.03
C ARG A 112 -1.50 -28.07 0.81
N PHE A 113 -0.50 -27.96 1.66
CA PHE A 113 0.62 -28.88 1.72
C PHE A 113 0.63 -29.63 3.06
N GLY A 114 0.16 -30.86 3.09
CA GLY A 114 0.01 -31.64 4.30
C GLY A 114 -0.88 -30.89 5.32
N ARG A 115 -0.33 -30.55 6.47
CA ARG A 115 -1.01 -29.80 7.55
C ARG A 115 -0.78 -28.29 7.50
N ILE A 116 -0.32 -27.78 6.36
CA ILE A 116 -0.06 -26.37 6.17
C ILE A 116 -1.09 -25.84 5.17
N ALA A 117 -1.83 -24.80 5.56
CA ALA A 117 -2.72 -24.05 4.72
C ALA A 117 -2.38 -22.55 4.80
N ILE A 118 -2.50 -21.85 3.69
CA ILE A 118 -2.20 -20.41 3.58
C ILE A 118 -3.51 -19.62 3.67
N ALA A 119 -3.53 -18.63 4.54
CA ALA A 119 -4.69 -17.76 4.75
C ALA A 119 -4.25 -16.29 4.78
N ASN A 120 -4.53 -15.56 3.74
CA ASN A 120 -4.35 -14.11 3.65
C ASN A 120 -5.09 -13.55 2.43
N SER A 121 -5.15 -12.24 2.30
CA SER A 121 -5.81 -11.57 1.18
C SER A 121 -5.15 -11.88 -0.19
N ASP A 122 -3.82 -12.13 -0.24
CA ASP A 122 -3.15 -12.58 -1.47
C ASP A 122 -3.72 -13.91 -1.98
N SER A 123 -4.10 -14.81 -1.06
CA SER A 123 -4.74 -16.09 -1.43
C SER A 123 -6.09 -15.91 -2.13
N GLY A 124 -6.76 -14.77 -1.88
CA GLY A 124 -8.00 -14.39 -2.53
C GLY A 124 -7.80 -13.54 -3.79
N ALA A 125 -6.57 -13.05 -4.03
CA ALA A 125 -6.29 -12.04 -5.04
C ALA A 125 -7.21 -10.81 -4.93
N ALA A 126 -7.43 -10.35 -3.68
CA ALA A 126 -8.24 -9.17 -3.38
C ALA A 126 -7.72 -8.48 -2.10
N ALA A 127 -7.44 -7.18 -2.18
CA ALA A 127 -6.75 -6.42 -1.14
C ALA A 127 -7.70 -5.88 -0.05
N TYR A 128 -8.63 -6.71 0.44
CA TYR A 128 -9.63 -6.32 1.42
C TYR A 128 -9.66 -7.24 2.64
N THR A 129 -10.12 -6.70 3.76
CA THR A 129 -10.19 -7.42 5.03
C THR A 129 -11.17 -8.61 4.97
N ASP A 130 -12.30 -8.44 4.31
CA ASP A 130 -13.28 -9.51 4.09
C ASP A 130 -12.66 -10.67 3.29
N SER A 131 -11.90 -10.38 2.24
CA SER A 131 -11.13 -11.41 1.51
C SER A 131 -10.17 -12.16 2.43
N ALA A 132 -9.45 -11.47 3.30
CA ALA A 132 -8.56 -12.12 4.26
C ALA A 132 -9.31 -13.05 5.22
N ILE A 133 -10.49 -12.63 5.68
CA ILE A 133 -11.37 -13.44 6.55
C ILE A 133 -11.88 -14.67 5.82
N ASP A 134 -12.36 -14.52 4.58
CA ASP A 134 -12.83 -15.64 3.74
C ASP A 134 -11.73 -16.67 3.52
N GLN A 135 -10.50 -16.20 3.25
CA GLN A 135 -9.35 -17.09 3.09
C GLN A 135 -8.97 -17.80 4.41
N ALA A 136 -9.17 -17.16 5.55
CA ALA A 136 -8.97 -17.81 6.86
C ALA A 136 -10.00 -18.92 7.08
N HIS A 137 -11.28 -18.68 6.81
CA HIS A 137 -12.33 -19.70 6.87
C HIS A 137 -12.03 -20.89 5.94
N ARG A 138 -11.64 -20.62 4.69
CA ARG A 138 -11.23 -21.66 3.74
C ARG A 138 -10.09 -22.50 4.29
N ALA A 139 -9.02 -21.86 4.76
CA ALA A 139 -7.82 -22.56 5.24
C ALA A 139 -8.12 -23.45 6.46
N VAL A 140 -8.94 -22.97 7.40
CA VAL A 140 -9.41 -23.75 8.54
C VAL A 140 -10.24 -24.94 8.08
N GLY A 141 -11.20 -24.74 7.15
CA GLY A 141 -12.01 -25.82 6.59
C GLY A 141 -11.15 -26.91 5.91
N GLU A 142 -10.12 -26.52 5.17
CA GLU A 142 -9.18 -27.46 4.53
C GLU A 142 -8.40 -28.29 5.57
N LEU A 143 -8.07 -27.74 6.74
CA LEU A 143 -7.36 -28.46 7.78
C LEU A 143 -8.29 -29.38 8.60
N LEU A 144 -9.56 -28.98 8.77
CA LEU A 144 -10.54 -29.78 9.50
C LEU A 144 -11.08 -30.97 8.67
N SER A 145 -10.97 -30.91 7.35
CA SER A 145 -11.42 -31.97 6.44
C SER A 145 -10.38 -33.10 6.23
N MET A 146 -9.40 -33.20 7.09
CA MET A 146 -8.35 -34.21 7.04
C MET A 146 -8.77 -35.53 7.67
#